data_7b93c68644f5aa98c4baf458a12f286d
#
_entry.id   7b93c68644f5aa98c4baf458a12f286d
#
_cell.length_a   1.000
_cell.length_b   1.000
_cell.length_c   1.000
_cell.angle_alpha   90.00
_cell.angle_beta   90.00
_cell.angle_gamma   90.00
#
_symmetry.space_group_name_H-M   'P 1'
#
loop_
_entity.id
_entity.type
_entity.pdbx_description
1 polymer ?
#
loop_
_entity_poly.entity_id
_entity_poly.type
_entity_poly.pdbx_seq_one_letter_code
_entity_poly.pdbx_strand_id
1 'polypeptide(L)'
;MFKHVFLTGPPGVGKTTLVQKACEALVSSGVGVEGFYTEEVREGGRRVGFDVVTVAGERGQLSRIRYQEGAADGGSRKVFVIDEVGKMELFSQSFIRAVRQTLDSSSCTILGTIPIPKGKPLGLVEEVRSRRDVKVFTVSKENRNAILQDLIATVQNCLQHTT
;
A
#
# COMPACT_ATOMS: atom_id res chain seq x y z
N MET A 1 1.34 -15.15 11.51
CA MET A 1 0.09 -14.39 11.40
C MET A 1 0.37 -13.08 10.69
N PHE A 2 -0.49 -12.69 9.76
CA PHE A 2 -0.23 -11.55 8.91
C PHE A 2 -0.74 -10.25 9.55
N LYS A 3 0.03 -9.20 9.38
CA LYS A 3 -0.24 -7.86 9.89
C LYS A 3 -0.54 -6.89 8.73
N HIS A 4 -0.01 -7.19 7.55
CA HIS A 4 -0.13 -6.35 6.36
C HIS A 4 -0.45 -7.19 5.14
N VAL A 5 -1.02 -6.55 4.11
CA VAL A 5 -1.41 -7.20 2.86
C VAL A 5 -0.89 -6.39 1.68
N PHE A 6 -0.23 -7.04 0.75
CA PHE A 6 0.25 -6.42 -0.48
C PHE A 6 -0.19 -7.20 -1.70
N LEU A 7 -0.49 -6.48 -2.77
CA LEU A 7 -0.79 -7.05 -4.08
C LEU A 7 0.41 -6.88 -5.00
N THR A 8 0.72 -7.90 -5.79
CA THR A 8 1.71 -7.83 -6.84
C THR A 8 1.11 -8.35 -8.14
N GLY A 9 1.67 -7.97 -9.26
CA GLY A 9 1.20 -8.39 -10.57
C GLY A 9 1.70 -7.45 -11.65
N PRO A 10 1.52 -7.82 -12.92
CA PRO A 10 2.00 -7.00 -14.03
C PRO A 10 1.28 -5.64 -14.08
N PRO A 11 1.92 -4.62 -14.68
CA PRO A 11 1.28 -3.33 -14.89
C PRO A 11 -0.05 -3.48 -15.64
N GLY A 12 -1.06 -2.74 -15.23
CA GLY A 12 -2.36 -2.76 -15.91
C GLY A 12 -3.25 -3.94 -15.57
N VAL A 13 -2.86 -4.81 -14.64
CA VAL A 13 -3.66 -5.98 -14.28
C VAL A 13 -4.87 -5.62 -13.40
N GLY A 14 -4.89 -4.42 -12.82
CA GLY A 14 -5.99 -3.95 -11.99
C GLY A 14 -5.72 -3.93 -10.50
N LYS A 15 -4.45 -3.86 -10.08
CA LYS A 15 -4.08 -3.79 -8.66
C LYS A 15 -4.71 -2.58 -7.97
N THR A 16 -4.57 -1.40 -8.56
CA THR A 16 -5.13 -0.17 -8.00
C THR A 16 -6.66 -0.26 -7.87
N THR A 17 -7.33 -0.79 -8.87
CA THR A 17 -8.77 -1.00 -8.84
C THR A 17 -9.18 -1.92 -7.69
N LEU A 18 -8.43 -3.00 -7.47
CA LEU A 18 -8.68 -3.90 -6.35
C LEU A 18 -8.51 -3.21 -5.00
N VAL A 19 -7.45 -2.41 -4.86
CA VAL A 19 -7.23 -1.64 -3.63
C VAL A 19 -8.39 -0.70 -3.39
N GLN A 20 -8.84 0.02 -4.41
CA GLN A 20 -9.96 0.95 -4.30
C GLN A 20 -11.25 0.25 -3.89
N LYS A 21 -11.57 -0.88 -4.52
CA LYS A 21 -12.77 -1.65 -4.19
C LYS A 21 -12.72 -2.21 -2.77
N ALA A 22 -11.55 -2.69 -2.35
CA ALA A 22 -11.37 -3.18 -0.99
C ALA A 22 -11.56 -2.04 0.02
N CYS A 23 -11.00 -0.86 -0.26
CA CYS A 23 -11.17 0.31 0.59
C CYS A 23 -12.63 0.72 0.72
N GLU A 24 -13.38 0.73 -0.39
CA GLU A 24 -14.81 1.06 -0.35
C GLU A 24 -15.56 0.09 0.56
N ALA A 25 -15.29 -1.19 0.45
CA ALA A 25 -15.94 -2.20 1.30
C ALA A 25 -15.57 -2.02 2.78
N LEU A 26 -14.30 -1.72 3.07
CA LEU A 26 -13.82 -1.52 4.43
C LEU A 26 -14.44 -0.27 5.06
N VAL A 27 -14.51 0.83 4.31
CA VAL A 27 -15.14 2.06 4.77
C VAL A 27 -16.62 1.83 5.05
N SER A 28 -17.31 1.09 4.19
CA SER A 28 -18.72 0.74 4.40
C SER A 28 -18.93 -0.10 5.66
N SER A 29 -17.90 -0.82 6.09
CA SER A 29 -17.93 -1.62 7.33
C SER A 29 -17.49 -0.82 8.57
N GLY A 30 -17.23 0.47 8.42
CA GLY A 30 -16.82 1.34 9.53
C GLY A 30 -15.33 1.38 9.81
N VAL A 31 -14.50 0.84 8.92
CA VAL A 31 -13.05 0.84 9.07
C VAL A 31 -12.46 2.17 8.61
N GLY A 32 -11.57 2.77 9.40
CA GLY A 32 -10.85 3.97 8.99
C GLY A 32 -9.79 3.62 7.96
N VAL A 33 -9.77 4.36 6.84
CA VAL A 33 -8.82 4.16 5.75
C VAL A 33 -8.10 5.48 5.49
N GLU A 34 -6.77 5.43 5.51
CA GLU A 34 -5.90 6.54 5.19
C GLU A 34 -4.86 6.08 4.19
N GLY A 35 -3.98 6.97 3.75
CA GLY A 35 -2.88 6.61 2.88
C GLY A 35 -2.92 7.33 1.55
N PHE A 36 -2.21 6.77 0.58
CA PHE A 36 -2.00 7.49 -0.68
C PHE A 36 -1.72 6.55 -1.85
N TYR A 37 -1.94 7.11 -3.04
CA TYR A 37 -1.56 6.54 -4.32
C TYR A 37 -0.42 7.38 -4.88
N THR A 38 0.52 6.74 -5.57
CA THR A 38 1.62 7.44 -6.22
C THR A 38 1.36 7.51 -7.72
N GLU A 39 1.72 8.65 -8.33
CA GLU A 39 1.64 8.85 -9.77
C GLU A 39 3.01 9.27 -10.30
N GLU A 40 3.43 8.67 -11.42
CA GLU A 40 4.65 9.09 -12.09
C GLU A 40 4.48 10.48 -12.68
N VAL A 41 5.48 11.34 -12.48
CA VAL A 41 5.59 12.61 -13.19
C VAL A 41 6.63 12.44 -14.29
N ARG A 42 6.21 12.70 -15.53
CA ARG A 42 7.09 12.59 -16.69
C ARG A 42 7.21 13.91 -17.43
N GLU A 43 8.42 14.20 -17.90
CA GLU A 43 8.69 15.33 -18.77
C GLU A 43 9.48 14.83 -19.98
N GLY A 44 8.96 15.08 -21.19
CA GLY A 44 9.58 14.60 -22.41
C GLY A 44 9.76 13.08 -22.47
N GLY A 45 8.84 12.32 -21.90
CA GLY A 45 8.91 10.86 -21.87
C GLY A 45 9.84 10.30 -20.78
N ARG A 46 10.47 11.14 -19.99
CA ARG A 46 11.37 10.71 -18.90
C ARG A 46 10.68 10.86 -17.56
N ARG A 47 10.86 9.86 -16.67
CA ARG A 47 10.40 9.97 -15.31
C ARG A 47 11.26 10.96 -14.54
N VAL A 48 10.63 12.02 -14.02
CA VAL A 48 11.33 13.05 -13.24
C VAL A 48 10.98 13.00 -11.76
N GLY A 49 9.96 12.22 -11.38
CA GLY A 49 9.58 12.08 -9.97
C GLY A 49 8.22 11.43 -9.82
N PHE A 50 7.67 11.59 -8.64
CA PHE A 50 6.34 11.06 -8.30
C PHE A 50 5.53 12.10 -7.55
N ASP A 51 4.24 12.14 -7.85
CA ASP A 51 3.25 12.84 -7.04
C ASP A 51 2.53 11.84 -6.14
N VAL A 52 1.92 12.35 -5.11
CA VAL A 52 1.13 11.58 -4.16
C VAL A 52 -0.28 12.11 -4.14
N VAL A 53 -1.25 11.22 -4.26
CA VAL A 53 -2.65 11.54 -4.11
C VAL A 53 -3.16 10.78 -2.89
N THR A 54 -3.61 11.49 -1.87
CA THR A 54 -4.12 10.84 -0.68
C THR A 54 -5.47 10.19 -0.96
N VAL A 55 -5.86 9.25 -0.10
CA VAL A 55 -7.18 8.62 -0.18
C VAL A 55 -8.30 9.67 -0.09
N ALA A 56 -8.06 10.78 0.62
CA ALA A 56 -8.99 11.90 0.71
C ALA A 56 -8.99 12.81 -0.51
N GLY A 57 -8.12 12.57 -1.50
CA GLY A 57 -8.07 13.34 -2.74
C GLY A 57 -7.10 14.51 -2.76
N GLU A 58 -6.32 14.71 -1.74
CA GLU A 58 -5.29 15.76 -1.70
C GLU A 58 -4.07 15.32 -2.52
N ARG A 59 -3.49 16.26 -3.25
CA ARG A 59 -2.34 16.01 -4.12
C ARG A 59 -1.12 16.79 -3.64
N GLY A 60 0.05 16.17 -3.69
CA GLY A 60 1.30 16.82 -3.34
C GLY A 60 2.49 16.11 -3.95
N GLN A 61 3.68 16.70 -3.78
CA GLN A 61 4.93 16.06 -4.19
C GLN A 61 5.37 15.04 -3.15
N LEU A 62 6.00 13.96 -3.61
CA LEU A 62 6.47 12.89 -2.73
C LEU A 62 7.36 13.41 -1.59
N SER A 63 8.21 14.40 -1.86
CA SER A 63 9.11 14.99 -0.88
C SER A 63 8.39 15.71 0.28
N ARG A 64 7.10 15.96 0.15
CA ARG A 64 6.29 16.67 1.17
C ARG A 64 5.43 15.74 2.00
N ILE A 65 5.54 14.44 1.79
CA ILE A 65 4.78 13.49 2.59
C ILE A 65 5.33 13.52 4.01
N ARG A 66 4.48 13.86 4.95
CA ARG A 66 4.79 13.71 6.36
C ARG A 66 4.01 12.53 6.87
N TYR A 67 4.72 11.49 7.24
CA TYR A 67 4.13 10.42 7.99
C TYR A 67 3.82 10.95 9.39
N GLN A 68 2.55 11.04 9.70
CA GLN A 68 2.12 11.21 11.08
C GLN A 68 1.69 9.83 11.54
N GLU A 69 2.42 9.30 12.49
CA GLU A 69 1.95 8.17 13.24
C GLU A 69 0.58 8.55 13.76
N GLY A 70 -0.45 7.87 13.27
CA GLY A 70 -1.81 8.24 13.55
C GLY A 70 -2.04 8.33 15.04
N ALA A 71 -2.58 9.47 15.48
CA ALA A 71 -3.06 9.62 16.83
C ALA A 71 -3.94 8.40 17.15
N ALA A 72 -3.61 7.73 18.22
CA ALA A 72 -4.33 6.54 18.61
C ALA A 72 -5.79 6.89 18.86
N ASP A 73 -6.65 6.60 17.89
CA ASP A 73 -8.09 6.74 18.04
C ASP A 73 -8.61 5.52 18.80
N GLY A 74 -8.57 5.61 20.14
CA GLY A 74 -9.25 4.64 20.96
C GLY A 74 -8.95 3.17 20.71
N GLY A 75 -7.79 2.86 20.15
CA GLY A 75 -7.33 1.48 19.98
C GLY A 75 -7.79 0.76 18.73
N SER A 76 -8.55 1.40 17.85
CA SER A 76 -8.93 0.79 16.57
C SER A 76 -7.80 0.91 15.56
N ARG A 77 -7.42 -0.21 14.95
CA ARG A 77 -6.46 -0.19 13.87
C ARG A 77 -7.09 0.41 12.62
N LYS A 78 -6.26 1.14 11.87
CA LYS A 78 -6.65 1.71 10.59
C LYS A 78 -5.97 0.97 9.46
N VAL A 79 -6.59 1.02 8.29
CA VAL A 79 -5.96 0.57 7.05
C VAL A 79 -5.19 1.75 6.47
N PHE A 80 -3.92 1.53 6.19
CA PHE A 80 -3.07 2.53 5.54
C PHE A 80 -2.74 2.06 4.14
N VAL A 81 -3.19 2.80 3.13
CA VAL A 81 -2.99 2.45 1.73
C VAL A 81 -1.67 3.00 1.23
N ILE A 82 -0.87 2.17 0.59
CA ILE A 82 0.34 2.59 -0.12
C ILE A 82 0.34 1.94 -1.50
N ASP A 83 -0.07 2.69 -2.50
CA ASP A 83 -0.12 2.20 -3.87
C ASP A 83 0.68 3.14 -4.77
N GLU A 84 1.89 2.85 -5.02
CA GLU A 84 2.64 1.59 -4.97
C GLU A 84 3.95 1.79 -4.19
N VAL A 85 4.44 0.75 -3.49
CA VAL A 85 5.80 0.71 -2.98
C VAL A 85 6.68 0.16 -4.11
N GLY A 86 7.44 1.02 -4.74
CA GLY A 86 8.21 0.63 -5.93
C GLY A 86 9.31 1.63 -6.23
N LYS A 87 9.40 2.04 -7.48
CA LYS A 87 10.50 2.88 -7.95
C LYS A 87 10.61 4.24 -7.26
N MET A 88 9.57 4.73 -6.57
CA MET A 88 9.69 5.97 -5.81
C MET A 88 10.73 5.86 -4.68
N GLU A 89 11.11 4.66 -4.25
CA GLU A 89 12.19 4.54 -3.28
C GLU A 89 13.52 5.09 -3.80
N LEU A 90 13.68 5.16 -5.12
CA LEU A 90 14.87 5.74 -5.75
C LEU A 90 14.89 7.26 -5.65
N PHE A 91 13.77 7.89 -5.32
CA PHE A 91 13.62 9.34 -5.31
C PHE A 91 13.43 9.94 -3.92
N SER A 92 13.17 9.11 -2.90
CA SER A 92 12.88 9.64 -1.56
C SER A 92 13.29 8.70 -0.45
N GLN A 93 14.29 9.10 0.32
CA GLN A 93 14.70 8.41 1.54
C GLN A 93 13.65 8.56 2.65
N SER A 94 12.97 9.70 2.68
CA SER A 94 11.88 9.93 3.63
C SER A 94 10.75 8.94 3.42
N PHE A 95 10.45 8.63 2.17
CA PHE A 95 9.44 7.62 1.83
C PHE A 95 9.82 6.24 2.37
N ILE A 96 11.06 5.82 2.17
CA ILE A 96 11.56 4.53 2.65
C ILE A 96 11.40 4.43 4.17
N ARG A 97 11.81 5.48 4.89
CA ARG A 97 11.69 5.51 6.35
C ARG A 97 10.22 5.45 6.79
N ALA A 98 9.35 6.21 6.13
CA ALA A 98 7.93 6.23 6.46
C ALA A 98 7.28 4.86 6.27
N VAL A 99 7.60 4.17 5.17
CA VAL A 99 7.07 2.82 4.92
C VAL A 99 7.56 1.85 6.00
N ARG A 100 8.85 1.88 6.34
CA ARG A 100 9.40 1.01 7.37
C ARG A 100 8.75 1.26 8.74
N GLN A 101 8.58 2.52 9.11
CA GLN A 101 7.90 2.87 10.36
C GLN A 101 6.47 2.35 10.38
N THR A 102 5.76 2.49 9.27
CA THR A 102 4.39 2.00 9.17
C THR A 102 4.31 0.48 9.27
N LEU A 103 5.25 -0.22 8.62
CA LEU A 103 5.33 -1.68 8.70
C LEU A 103 5.55 -2.16 10.14
N ASP A 104 6.32 -1.43 10.91
CA ASP A 104 6.64 -1.79 12.30
C ASP A 104 5.62 -1.26 13.30
N SER A 105 4.70 -0.39 12.87
CA SER A 105 3.67 0.18 13.73
C SER A 105 2.62 -0.85 14.12
N SER A 106 2.16 -0.79 15.36
CA SER A 106 1.04 -1.63 15.83
C SER A 106 -0.31 -0.99 15.58
N SER A 107 -0.35 0.26 15.11
CA SER A 107 -1.60 1.03 14.99
C SER A 107 -2.28 0.92 13.62
N CYS A 108 -1.63 0.32 12.64
CA CYS A 108 -2.22 0.22 11.31
C CYS A 108 -1.86 -1.08 10.59
N THR A 109 -2.75 -1.44 9.67
CA THR A 109 -2.54 -2.53 8.71
C THR A 109 -2.35 -1.89 7.35
N ILE A 110 -1.24 -2.19 6.68
CA ILE A 110 -0.99 -1.68 5.34
C ILE A 110 -1.73 -2.54 4.33
N LEU A 111 -2.45 -1.88 3.43
CA LEU A 111 -2.93 -2.47 2.19
C LEU A 111 -2.20 -1.76 1.06
N GLY A 112 -1.29 -2.46 0.42
CA GLY A 112 -0.45 -1.82 -0.58
C GLY A 112 -0.22 -2.67 -1.80
N THR A 113 0.57 -2.13 -2.72
CA THR A 113 0.97 -2.82 -3.95
C THR A 113 2.48 -2.75 -4.11
N ILE A 114 3.03 -3.78 -4.72
CA ILE A 114 4.43 -3.85 -5.11
C ILE A 114 4.52 -4.37 -6.54
N PRO A 115 5.53 -3.93 -7.31
CA PRO A 115 5.68 -4.42 -8.68
C PRO A 115 6.23 -5.84 -8.72
N ILE A 116 6.02 -6.51 -9.85
CA ILE A 116 6.74 -7.75 -10.15
C ILE A 116 8.20 -7.36 -10.39
N PRO A 117 9.16 -8.12 -9.83
CA PRO A 117 10.58 -7.82 -10.06
C PRO A 117 10.92 -7.86 -11.55
N LYS A 118 11.50 -6.76 -12.04
CA LYS A 118 12.07 -6.67 -13.38
C LYS A 118 13.47 -6.10 -13.25
N GLY A 119 14.46 -6.83 -13.72
CA GLY A 119 15.84 -6.41 -13.65
C GLY A 119 16.36 -6.37 -12.22
N LYS A 120 17.02 -5.29 -11.84
CA LYS A 120 17.63 -5.17 -10.52
C LYS A 120 16.55 -5.03 -9.45
N PRO A 121 16.56 -5.87 -8.40
CA PRO A 121 15.58 -5.75 -7.33
C PRO A 121 15.67 -4.41 -6.60
N LEU A 122 14.51 -3.87 -6.22
CA LEU A 122 14.44 -2.70 -5.35
C LEU A 122 14.47 -3.16 -3.90
N GLY A 123 15.34 -2.57 -3.10
CA GLY A 123 15.58 -3.02 -1.74
C GLY A 123 14.34 -3.04 -0.86
N LEU A 124 13.57 -1.96 -0.88
CA LEU A 124 12.35 -1.87 -0.08
C LEU A 124 11.28 -2.86 -0.54
N VAL A 125 11.13 -3.05 -1.84
CA VAL A 125 10.17 -4.02 -2.42
C VAL A 125 10.52 -5.44 -1.96
N GLU A 126 11.79 -5.82 -2.02
CA GLU A 126 12.22 -7.14 -1.57
C GLU A 126 12.07 -7.30 -0.04
N GLU A 127 12.31 -6.25 0.71
CA GLU A 127 12.10 -6.22 2.16
C GLU A 127 10.63 -6.49 2.50
N VAL A 128 9.70 -5.81 1.82
CA VAL A 128 8.26 -6.03 2.01
C VAL A 128 7.88 -7.46 1.64
N ARG A 129 8.34 -7.93 0.49
CA ARG A 129 8.00 -9.25 -0.03
C ARG A 129 8.46 -10.38 0.91
N SER A 130 9.58 -10.19 1.59
CA SER A 130 10.17 -11.23 2.44
C SER A 130 9.73 -11.17 3.89
N ARG A 131 8.95 -10.16 4.30
CA ARG A 131 8.49 -10.06 5.69
C ARG A 131 7.51 -11.18 6.02
N ARG A 132 7.67 -11.76 7.20
CA ARG A 132 6.81 -12.84 7.69
C ARG A 132 5.40 -12.37 8.04
N ASP A 133 5.25 -11.08 8.36
CA ASP A 133 3.97 -10.50 8.74
C ASP A 133 3.21 -9.89 7.55
N VAL A 134 3.71 -10.09 6.34
CA VAL A 134 3.10 -9.59 5.10
C VAL A 134 2.53 -10.75 4.28
N LYS A 135 1.25 -10.67 3.95
CA LYS A 135 0.61 -11.56 2.98
C LYS A 135 0.67 -10.90 1.61
N VAL A 136 1.24 -11.60 0.62
CA VAL A 136 1.31 -11.12 -0.76
C VAL A 136 0.34 -11.90 -1.63
N PHE A 137 -0.58 -11.20 -2.30
CA PHE A 137 -1.46 -11.78 -3.30
C PHE A 137 -0.92 -11.47 -4.69
N THR A 138 -0.79 -12.49 -5.52
CA THR A 138 -0.42 -12.32 -6.92
C THR A 138 -1.68 -12.15 -7.75
N VAL A 139 -1.81 -10.99 -8.40
CA VAL A 139 -3.00 -10.64 -9.19
C VAL A 139 -2.75 -10.96 -10.66
N SER A 140 -3.72 -11.63 -11.28
CA SER A 140 -3.73 -11.91 -12.71
C SER A 140 -5.07 -11.52 -13.30
N LYS A 141 -5.16 -11.47 -14.62
CA LYS A 141 -6.44 -11.22 -15.30
C LYS A 141 -7.47 -12.30 -14.97
N GLU A 142 -7.00 -13.51 -14.74
CA GLU A 142 -7.86 -14.67 -14.46
C GLU A 142 -8.43 -14.63 -13.04
N ASN A 143 -7.67 -14.13 -12.07
CA ASN A 143 -8.08 -14.21 -10.66
C ASN A 143 -8.58 -12.88 -10.08
N ARG A 144 -8.40 -11.75 -10.76
CA ARG A 144 -8.66 -10.43 -10.17
C ARG A 144 -10.08 -10.23 -9.65
N ASN A 145 -11.06 -10.87 -10.27
CA ASN A 145 -12.45 -10.75 -9.81
C ASN A 145 -12.74 -11.66 -8.62
N ALA A 146 -12.08 -12.82 -8.57
CA ALA A 146 -12.26 -13.78 -7.48
C ALA A 146 -11.48 -13.42 -6.23
N ILE A 147 -10.36 -12.73 -6.38
CA ILE A 147 -9.44 -12.45 -5.28
C ILE A 147 -9.95 -11.35 -4.33
N LEU A 148 -10.89 -10.54 -4.77
CA LEU A 148 -11.37 -9.38 -3.99
C LEU A 148 -11.93 -9.78 -2.63
N GLN A 149 -12.75 -10.83 -2.58
CA GLN A 149 -13.33 -11.28 -1.31
C GLN A 149 -12.26 -11.81 -0.35
N ASP A 150 -11.30 -12.56 -0.85
CA ASP A 150 -10.18 -13.05 -0.06
C ASP A 150 -9.31 -11.90 0.44
N LEU A 151 -9.12 -10.89 -0.38
CA LEU A 151 -8.37 -9.69 -0.03
C LEU A 151 -9.03 -8.97 1.14
N ILE A 152 -10.33 -8.70 1.03
CA ILE A 152 -11.09 -8.02 2.08
C ILE A 152 -11.05 -8.83 3.38
N ALA A 153 -11.30 -10.13 3.29
CA ALA A 153 -11.29 -11.00 4.46
C ALA A 153 -9.93 -11.03 5.14
N THR A 154 -8.84 -11.06 4.36
CA THR A 154 -7.49 -11.07 4.91
C THR A 154 -7.16 -9.75 5.60
N VAL A 155 -7.54 -8.62 5.01
CA VAL A 155 -7.35 -7.30 5.64
C VAL A 155 -8.13 -7.22 6.95
N GLN A 156 -9.37 -7.68 6.98
CA GLN A 156 -10.19 -7.70 8.19
C GLN A 156 -9.55 -8.55 9.28
N ASN A 157 -9.01 -9.70 8.92
CA ASN A 157 -8.30 -10.56 9.87
C ASN A 157 -7.06 -9.86 10.45
N CYS A 158 -6.32 -9.15 9.62
CA CYS A 158 -5.17 -8.37 10.09
C CYS A 158 -5.59 -7.30 11.10
N LEU A 159 -6.72 -6.65 10.87
CA LEU A 159 -7.25 -5.60 11.75
C LEU A 159 -7.68 -6.14 13.11
N GLN A 160 -8.13 -7.38 13.17
CA GLN A 160 -8.60 -8.01 14.40
C GLN A 160 -7.49 -8.52 15.30
N HIS A 161 -6.28 -8.70 14.73
CA HIS A 161 -5.15 -9.17 15.52
C HIS A 161 -4.47 -8.00 16.20
N THR A 162 -4.99 -7.66 17.38
CA THR A 162 -4.31 -6.74 18.28
C THR A 162 -3.36 -7.54 19.16
N THR A 163 -2.11 -7.30 19.01
CA THR A 163 -1.15 -7.76 19.99
C THR A 163 -1.09 -6.76 21.12
#